data_149f212d3b8bd30c3af33867bdd758e5
#
_entry.id   149f212d3b8bd30c3af33867bdd758e5
#
_cell.length_a   1.000
_cell.length_b   1.000
_cell.length_c   1.000
_cell.angle_alpha   90.00
_cell.angle_beta   90.00
_cell.angle_gamma   90.00
#
_symmetry.space_group_name_H-M   'P 1'
#
loop_
_entity.id
_entity.type
_entity.pdbx_description
1 polymer ?
#
loop_
_entity_poly.entity_id
_entity_poly.type
_entity_poly.pdbx_seq_one_letter_code
_entity_poly.pdbx_strand_id
1 'polypeptide(L)'
;MTGVNHAPRKRTRTWIPILSAPVILGLAVTAGGFAFAASKESHDPFCASCHTQPESTFFQRSTAAQAADLASYHTTQQTRCIDCHSGPGVIGRMRAELMGAHNAFAWITKTATQPAKLTVPIADANCLKCHQDVTQRGYIPKVPITISGLGREGEEEGRNNHWHEFLARWQATTSGAGTCTSCHPGHLTDGTAQTGFENLQSTESMCNACHRVLGEERG
;
A
#
# COMPACT_ATOMS: atom_id res chain seq x y z
N MET A 1 -37.41 -12.66 -75.77
CA MET A 1 -37.07 -11.47 -74.93
C MET A 1 -36.75 -11.95 -73.57
N THR A 2 -35.48 -12.11 -73.27
CA THR A 2 -34.95 -12.61 -71.95
C THR A 2 -34.50 -11.44 -71.11
N GLY A 3 -35.26 -11.14 -70.05
CA GLY A 3 -34.96 -10.07 -69.11
C GLY A 3 -33.84 -10.51 -68.18
N VAL A 4 -32.73 -9.81 -68.23
CA VAL A 4 -31.59 -9.97 -67.30
C VAL A 4 -31.89 -9.23 -66.00
N ASN A 5 -32.16 -9.95 -64.91
CA ASN A 5 -32.33 -9.40 -63.57
C ASN A 5 -30.96 -9.04 -62.97
N HIS A 6 -30.61 -7.75 -62.91
CA HIS A 6 -29.49 -7.25 -62.18
C HIS A 6 -29.86 -7.17 -60.66
N ALA A 7 -29.35 -8.10 -59.87
CA ALA A 7 -29.42 -8.01 -58.41
C ALA A 7 -28.62 -6.79 -57.90
N PRO A 8 -29.15 -5.99 -56.94
CA PRO A 8 -28.43 -4.83 -56.41
C PRO A 8 -27.21 -5.28 -55.58
N ARG A 9 -26.03 -4.82 -55.99
CA ARG A 9 -24.75 -5.05 -55.31
C ARG A 9 -24.78 -4.36 -53.95
N LYS A 10 -24.90 -5.13 -52.86
CA LYS A 10 -24.83 -4.61 -51.50
C LYS A 10 -23.47 -3.93 -51.32
N ARG A 11 -23.48 -2.61 -51.22
CA ARG A 11 -22.31 -1.79 -50.89
C ARG A 11 -21.97 -2.04 -49.43
N THR A 12 -21.03 -2.93 -49.17
CA THR A 12 -20.53 -3.18 -47.81
C THR A 12 -19.89 -1.91 -47.30
N ARG A 13 -20.45 -1.40 -46.21
CA ARG A 13 -20.10 -0.13 -45.57
C ARG A 13 -18.69 -0.24 -45.01
N THR A 14 -17.70 0.38 -45.69
CA THR A 14 -16.27 0.41 -45.33
C THR A 14 -15.95 1.35 -44.15
N TRP A 15 -16.93 1.64 -43.27
CA TRP A 15 -16.76 2.54 -42.14
C TRP A 15 -16.19 1.86 -40.88
N ILE A 16 -16.30 0.53 -40.78
CA ILE A 16 -15.85 -0.25 -39.64
C ILE A 16 -14.33 -0.11 -39.39
N PRO A 17 -13.44 -0.19 -40.43
CA PRO A 17 -12.00 -0.04 -40.19
C PRO A 17 -11.56 1.37 -39.82
N ILE A 18 -12.32 2.40 -40.21
CA ILE A 18 -11.97 3.80 -39.92
C ILE A 18 -12.23 4.16 -38.43
N LEU A 19 -13.30 3.58 -37.86
CA LEU A 19 -13.63 3.79 -36.45
C LEU A 19 -12.84 2.90 -35.50
N SER A 20 -12.37 1.74 -35.96
CA SER A 20 -11.58 0.83 -35.12
C SER A 20 -10.11 1.26 -34.96
N ALA A 21 -9.53 1.94 -35.95
CA ALA A 21 -8.13 2.36 -35.89
C ALA A 21 -7.81 3.31 -34.69
N PRO A 22 -8.57 4.40 -34.42
CA PRO A 22 -8.31 5.25 -33.27
C PRO A 22 -8.56 4.54 -31.93
N VAL A 23 -9.50 3.59 -31.86
CA VAL A 23 -9.75 2.80 -30.67
C VAL A 23 -8.57 1.85 -30.37
N ILE A 24 -8.08 1.16 -31.41
CA ILE A 24 -6.92 0.26 -31.27
C ILE A 24 -5.67 1.05 -30.87
N LEU A 25 -5.46 2.20 -31.51
CA LEU A 25 -4.33 3.08 -31.18
C LEU A 25 -4.44 3.58 -29.72
N GLY A 26 -5.61 4.01 -29.30
CA GLY A 26 -5.86 4.45 -27.92
C GLY A 26 -5.58 3.33 -26.92
N LEU A 27 -6.04 2.11 -27.18
CA LEU A 27 -5.76 0.95 -26.34
C LEU A 27 -4.26 0.61 -26.31
N ALA A 28 -3.58 0.67 -27.45
CA ALA A 28 -2.14 0.40 -27.52
C ALA A 28 -1.31 1.45 -26.74
N VAL A 29 -1.65 2.73 -26.87
CA VAL A 29 -1.01 3.81 -26.12
C VAL A 29 -1.26 3.66 -24.62
N THR A 30 -2.49 3.34 -24.23
CA THR A 30 -2.84 3.13 -22.83
C THR A 30 -2.10 1.92 -22.24
N ALA A 31 -2.10 0.79 -22.95
CA ALA A 31 -1.40 -0.42 -22.51
C ALA A 31 0.13 -0.20 -22.45
N GLY A 32 0.70 0.49 -23.44
CA GLY A 32 2.11 0.84 -23.46
C GLY A 32 2.51 1.79 -22.32
N GLY A 33 1.69 2.80 -22.06
CA GLY A 33 1.87 3.73 -20.94
C GLY A 33 1.82 3.01 -19.60
N PHE A 34 0.88 2.09 -19.44
CA PHE A 34 0.75 1.28 -18.23
C PHE A 34 1.96 0.36 -18.01
N ALA A 35 2.40 -0.34 -19.06
CA ALA A 35 3.59 -1.19 -19.01
C ALA A 35 4.85 -0.38 -18.70
N PHE A 36 4.99 0.81 -19.27
CA PHE A 36 6.09 1.72 -18.97
C PHE A 36 6.07 2.16 -17.51
N ALA A 37 4.93 2.62 -16.99
CA ALA A 37 4.79 3.02 -15.58
C ALA A 37 5.14 1.86 -14.64
N ALA A 38 4.56 0.68 -14.87
CA ALA A 38 4.83 -0.51 -14.09
C ALA A 38 6.32 -0.91 -14.09
N SER A 39 7.02 -0.72 -15.22
CA SER A 39 8.47 -0.96 -15.29
C SER A 39 9.29 0.04 -14.46
N LYS A 40 8.82 1.28 -14.34
CA LYS A 40 9.50 2.35 -13.57
C LYS A 40 9.26 2.25 -12.08
N GLU A 41 8.08 1.80 -11.66
CA GLU A 41 7.74 1.63 -10.24
C GLU A 41 8.60 0.59 -9.51
N SER A 42 9.25 -0.29 -10.25
CA SER A 42 10.23 -1.22 -9.68
C SER A 42 11.54 -0.54 -9.24
N HIS A 43 11.69 0.76 -9.50
CA HIS A 43 12.88 1.54 -9.15
C HIS A 43 12.48 2.67 -8.19
N ASP A 44 12.85 2.54 -6.93
CA ASP A 44 12.49 3.47 -5.86
C ASP A 44 12.79 4.95 -6.15
N PRO A 45 13.89 5.33 -6.87
CA PRO A 45 14.12 6.71 -7.28
C PRO A 45 12.99 7.32 -8.12
N PHE A 46 12.23 6.49 -8.83
CA PHE A 46 11.08 6.95 -9.61
C PHE A 46 9.98 7.55 -8.73
N CYS A 47 9.75 6.98 -7.55
CA CYS A 47 8.75 7.49 -6.60
C CYS A 47 9.07 8.92 -6.15
N ALA A 48 10.35 9.23 -5.91
CA ALA A 48 10.81 10.56 -5.49
C ALA A 48 10.94 11.57 -6.65
N SER A 49 10.78 11.15 -7.91
CA SER A 49 10.99 12.03 -9.07
C SER A 49 9.84 13.01 -9.31
N CYS A 50 8.60 12.64 -8.95
CA CYS A 50 7.41 13.48 -9.12
C CYS A 50 6.98 14.15 -7.80
N HIS A 51 7.19 13.48 -6.68
CA HIS A 51 6.84 13.95 -5.35
C HIS A 51 8.09 14.47 -4.64
N THR A 52 8.24 15.78 -4.59
CA THR A 52 9.45 16.37 -3.99
C THR A 52 9.46 16.28 -2.48
N GLN A 53 8.28 16.38 -1.82
CA GLN A 53 8.11 16.26 -0.37
C GLN A 53 6.76 15.62 -0.05
N PRO A 54 6.69 14.65 0.91
CA PRO A 54 7.79 14.13 1.76
C PRO A 54 8.60 12.97 1.13
N GLU A 55 8.27 12.51 -0.08
CA GLU A 55 8.79 11.28 -0.68
C GLU A 55 10.30 11.34 -0.93
N SER A 56 10.85 12.50 -1.26
CA SER A 56 12.30 12.68 -1.39
C SER A 56 13.03 12.44 -0.05
N THR A 57 12.43 12.85 1.07
CA THR A 57 12.96 12.59 2.40
C THR A 57 12.89 11.09 2.74
N PHE A 58 11.79 10.42 2.41
CA PHE A 58 11.64 8.98 2.63
C PHE A 58 12.63 8.18 1.78
N PHE A 59 12.82 8.57 0.53
CA PHE A 59 13.81 7.96 -0.34
C PHE A 59 15.24 8.19 0.18
N GLN A 60 15.60 9.36 0.66
CA GLN A 60 16.91 9.62 1.26
C GLN A 60 17.15 8.73 2.49
N ARG A 61 16.13 8.51 3.34
CA ARG A 61 16.24 7.59 4.48
C ARG A 61 16.40 6.14 4.04
N SER A 62 15.71 5.72 2.98
CA SER A 62 15.79 4.35 2.46
C SER A 62 17.18 4.00 1.89
N THR A 63 17.96 5.01 1.51
CA THR A 63 19.32 4.86 0.98
C THR A 63 20.40 5.17 2.02
N ALA A 64 20.02 5.54 3.25
CA ALA A 64 20.97 5.84 4.33
C ALA A 64 21.64 4.57 4.88
N ALA A 65 22.84 4.72 5.43
CA ALA A 65 23.60 3.61 6.00
C ALA A 65 22.92 2.98 7.24
N GLN A 66 22.08 3.74 7.92
CA GLN A 66 21.32 3.28 9.09
C GLN A 66 19.83 3.53 8.86
N ALA A 67 19.02 2.53 9.17
CA ALA A 67 17.58 2.64 9.11
C ALA A 67 17.08 3.62 10.18
N ALA A 68 16.31 4.61 9.76
CA ALA A 68 15.75 5.64 10.63
C ALA A 68 14.25 5.45 10.90
N ASP A 69 13.57 4.64 10.08
CA ASP A 69 12.14 4.34 10.18
C ASP A 69 11.87 2.93 9.66
N LEU A 70 10.64 2.45 9.82
CA LEU A 70 10.24 1.11 9.39
C LEU A 70 10.48 0.88 7.90
N ALA A 71 10.17 1.87 7.06
CA ALA A 71 10.35 1.74 5.61
C ALA A 71 11.82 1.61 5.23
N SER A 72 12.71 2.43 5.79
CA SER A 72 14.15 2.33 5.55
C SER A 72 14.75 1.03 6.09
N TYR A 73 14.23 0.50 7.21
CA TYR A 73 14.62 -0.83 7.68
C TYR A 73 14.23 -1.93 6.70
N HIS A 74 13.01 -1.90 6.16
CA HIS A 74 12.57 -2.85 5.14
C HIS A 74 13.41 -2.78 3.86
N THR A 75 13.91 -1.60 3.50
CA THR A 75 14.82 -1.46 2.34
C THR A 75 16.11 -2.25 2.55
N THR A 76 16.64 -2.34 3.78
CA THR A 76 17.80 -3.20 4.07
C THR A 76 17.51 -4.70 3.84
N GLN A 77 16.24 -5.08 3.83
CA GLN A 77 15.73 -6.43 3.53
C GLN A 77 15.27 -6.57 2.07
N GLN A 78 15.70 -5.65 1.19
CA GLN A 78 15.37 -5.63 -0.24
C GLN A 78 13.87 -5.41 -0.54
N THR A 79 13.10 -4.90 0.41
CA THR A 79 11.72 -4.48 0.19
C THR A 79 11.72 -3.10 -0.45
N ARG A 80 10.95 -2.93 -1.52
CA ARG A 80 10.86 -1.68 -2.28
C ARG A 80 9.64 -0.87 -1.86
N CYS A 81 9.64 0.41 -2.18
CA CYS A 81 8.50 1.31 -1.92
C CYS A 81 7.19 0.72 -2.44
N ILE A 82 7.21 0.16 -3.66
CA ILE A 82 6.04 -0.41 -4.32
C ILE A 82 5.48 -1.66 -3.60
N ASP A 83 6.31 -2.40 -2.87
CA ASP A 83 5.85 -3.63 -2.19
C ASP A 83 4.83 -3.31 -1.09
N CYS A 84 4.96 -2.15 -0.44
CA CYS A 84 3.97 -1.62 0.50
C CYS A 84 2.89 -0.78 -0.19
N HIS A 85 3.24 0.00 -1.22
CA HIS A 85 2.35 0.98 -1.84
C HIS A 85 1.54 0.47 -3.04
N SER A 86 1.74 -0.79 -3.47
CA SER A 86 1.04 -1.35 -4.64
C SER A 86 -0.44 -1.68 -4.45
N GLY A 87 -0.94 -1.61 -3.23
CA GLY A 87 -2.28 -2.11 -2.90
C GLY A 87 -2.38 -3.65 -2.83
N PRO A 88 -3.41 -4.19 -2.17
CA PRO A 88 -3.60 -5.63 -2.01
C PRO A 88 -4.28 -6.26 -3.23
N GLY A 89 -3.69 -7.35 -3.75
CA GLY A 89 -4.25 -8.12 -4.86
C GLY A 89 -4.40 -7.33 -6.16
N VAL A 90 -5.08 -7.91 -7.14
CA VAL A 90 -5.22 -7.32 -8.49
C VAL A 90 -6.00 -5.99 -8.45
N ILE A 91 -7.10 -5.95 -7.72
CA ILE A 91 -7.95 -4.74 -7.63
C ILE A 91 -7.22 -3.61 -6.90
N GLY A 92 -6.52 -3.92 -5.80
CA GLY A 92 -5.71 -2.95 -5.09
C GLY A 92 -4.57 -2.41 -5.96
N ARG A 93 -3.93 -3.28 -6.74
CA ARG A 93 -2.92 -2.89 -7.72
C ARG A 93 -3.47 -1.95 -8.80
N MET A 94 -4.59 -2.28 -9.42
CA MET A 94 -5.24 -1.41 -10.41
C MET A 94 -5.58 -0.03 -9.81
N ARG A 95 -6.04 0.01 -8.57
CA ARG A 95 -6.34 1.25 -7.86
C ARG A 95 -5.09 2.10 -7.64
N ALA A 96 -3.98 1.48 -7.22
CA ALA A 96 -2.70 2.15 -7.03
C ALA A 96 -2.19 2.76 -8.36
N GLU A 97 -2.28 2.01 -9.47
CA GLU A 97 -1.91 2.49 -10.80
C GLU A 97 -2.75 3.68 -11.27
N LEU A 98 -4.08 3.63 -11.09
CA LEU A 98 -4.96 4.73 -11.44
C LEU A 98 -4.66 5.98 -10.61
N MET A 99 -4.33 5.79 -9.33
CA MET A 99 -3.91 6.89 -8.47
C MET A 99 -2.55 7.46 -8.88
N GLY A 100 -1.60 6.60 -9.22
CA GLY A 100 -0.31 7.02 -9.78
C GLY A 100 -0.47 7.82 -11.07
N ALA A 101 -1.34 7.39 -11.99
CA ALA A 101 -1.66 8.12 -13.21
C ALA A 101 -2.31 9.48 -12.93
N HIS A 102 -3.22 9.55 -11.96
CA HIS A 102 -3.82 10.81 -11.50
C HIS A 102 -2.77 11.77 -10.94
N ASN A 103 -1.88 11.28 -10.08
CA ASN A 103 -0.81 12.08 -9.50
C ASN A 103 0.19 12.57 -10.56
N ALA A 104 0.54 11.71 -11.53
CA ALA A 104 1.39 12.09 -12.66
C ALA A 104 0.74 13.20 -13.52
N PHE A 105 -0.56 13.09 -13.78
CA PHE A 105 -1.32 14.13 -14.48
C PHE A 105 -1.32 15.44 -13.69
N ALA A 106 -1.60 15.40 -12.40
CA ALA A 106 -1.57 16.58 -11.53
C ALA A 106 -0.19 17.23 -11.51
N TRP A 107 0.88 16.43 -11.51
CA TRP A 107 2.26 16.95 -11.58
C TRP A 107 2.56 17.61 -12.91
N ILE A 108 2.21 16.99 -14.04
CA ILE A 108 2.41 17.55 -15.39
C ILE A 108 1.65 18.86 -15.56
N THR A 109 0.42 18.94 -15.05
CA THR A 109 -0.43 20.14 -15.13
C THR A 109 -0.10 21.17 -14.05
N LYS A 110 0.89 20.90 -13.18
CA LYS A 110 1.30 21.77 -12.05
C LYS A 110 0.17 22.05 -11.06
N THR A 111 -0.78 21.12 -10.93
CA THR A 111 -1.89 21.19 -9.97
C THR A 111 -1.62 20.37 -8.72
N ALA A 112 -0.51 19.62 -8.66
CA ALA A 112 -0.12 18.84 -7.50
C ALA A 112 0.18 19.74 -6.30
N THR A 113 -0.38 19.38 -5.13
CA THR A 113 -0.10 20.07 -3.87
C THR A 113 1.22 19.58 -3.28
N GLN A 114 2.01 20.50 -2.73
CA GLN A 114 3.26 20.18 -2.04
C GLN A 114 3.21 20.74 -0.60
N PRO A 115 3.60 20.00 0.43
CA PRO A 115 3.90 18.56 0.40
C PRO A 115 2.67 17.72 0.02
N ALA A 116 2.91 16.54 -0.53
CA ALA A 116 1.85 15.60 -0.84
C ALA A 116 1.12 15.18 0.44
N LYS A 117 -0.22 15.05 0.36
CA LYS A 117 -1.05 14.63 1.48
C LYS A 117 -1.30 13.13 1.40
N LEU A 118 -1.34 12.48 2.57
CA LEU A 118 -1.80 11.10 2.66
C LEU A 118 -3.24 11.01 2.14
N THR A 119 -3.46 10.26 1.08
CA THR A 119 -4.78 10.07 0.46
C THR A 119 -5.37 8.70 0.74
N VAL A 120 -4.53 7.68 0.83
CA VAL A 120 -4.95 6.31 1.11
C VAL A 120 -3.95 5.67 2.07
N PRO A 121 -4.39 5.20 3.24
CA PRO A 121 -3.53 4.45 4.15
C PRO A 121 -3.14 3.11 3.53
N ILE A 122 -1.98 2.59 3.91
CA ILE A 122 -1.54 1.25 3.52
C ILE A 122 -2.46 0.23 4.20
N ALA A 123 -3.04 -0.68 3.40
CA ALA A 123 -3.88 -1.75 3.91
C ALA A 123 -3.04 -2.84 4.59
N ASP A 124 -3.54 -3.41 5.69
CA ASP A 124 -2.90 -4.50 6.43
C ASP A 124 -2.55 -5.69 5.54
N ALA A 125 -3.38 -5.97 4.52
CA ALA A 125 -3.11 -7.02 3.55
C ALA A 125 -1.78 -6.85 2.80
N ASN A 126 -1.21 -5.63 2.74
CA ASN A 126 0.12 -5.43 2.17
C ASN A 126 1.22 -5.90 3.12
N CYS A 127 1.06 -5.70 4.41
CA CYS A 127 1.96 -6.21 5.44
C CYS A 127 1.90 -7.74 5.50
N LEU A 128 0.70 -8.29 5.44
CA LEU A 128 0.44 -9.73 5.52
C LEU A 128 0.93 -10.53 4.30
N LYS A 129 1.36 -9.89 3.22
CA LYS A 129 2.05 -10.61 2.12
C LYS A 129 3.32 -11.33 2.61
N CYS A 130 4.04 -10.71 3.56
CA CYS A 130 5.28 -11.23 4.11
C CYS A 130 5.13 -11.66 5.59
N HIS A 131 4.25 -11.00 6.34
CA HIS A 131 4.04 -11.20 7.76
C HIS A 131 2.77 -12.03 8.07
N GLN A 132 2.51 -13.09 7.30
CA GLN A 132 1.31 -13.92 7.45
C GLN A 132 1.17 -14.54 8.83
N ASP A 133 2.29 -14.90 9.45
CA ASP A 133 2.30 -15.64 10.71
C ASP A 133 2.04 -14.76 11.93
N VAL A 134 2.22 -13.43 11.80
CA VAL A 134 2.13 -12.53 12.98
C VAL A 134 0.73 -12.49 13.60
N THR A 135 -0.30 -12.78 12.83
CA THR A 135 -1.71 -12.83 13.29
C THR A 135 -2.15 -14.23 13.73
N GLN A 136 -1.26 -15.21 13.64
CA GLN A 136 -1.58 -16.58 14.07
C GLN A 136 -1.50 -16.68 15.60
N ARG A 137 -2.38 -17.50 16.15
CA ARG A 137 -2.41 -17.80 17.59
C ARG A 137 -1.08 -18.43 18.02
N GLY A 138 -0.50 -17.88 19.08
CA GLY A 138 0.75 -18.39 19.64
C GLY A 138 2.00 -18.07 18.82
N TYR A 139 1.92 -17.10 17.87
CA TYR A 139 3.11 -16.61 17.19
C TYR A 139 4.10 -16.02 18.20
N ILE A 140 5.35 -16.43 18.10
CA ILE A 140 6.46 -15.90 18.91
C ILE A 140 7.36 -15.09 17.98
N PRO A 141 7.55 -13.79 18.21
CA PRO A 141 8.45 -12.96 17.41
C PRO A 141 9.88 -13.54 17.43
N LYS A 142 10.55 -13.55 16.29
CA LYS A 142 11.96 -13.98 16.19
C LYS A 142 12.93 -13.03 16.87
N VAL A 143 12.51 -11.80 17.10
CA VAL A 143 13.29 -10.78 17.80
C VAL A 143 12.55 -10.48 19.10
N PRO A 144 13.21 -10.58 20.24
CA PRO A 144 12.61 -10.19 21.51
C PRO A 144 12.25 -8.70 21.46
N ILE A 145 10.96 -8.40 21.55
CA ILE A 145 10.49 -7.02 21.60
C ILE A 145 10.37 -6.66 23.08
N THR A 146 11.30 -5.86 23.57
CA THR A 146 11.21 -5.27 24.90
C THR A 146 10.39 -3.99 24.79
N ILE A 147 9.12 -4.05 25.14
CA ILE A 147 8.28 -2.85 25.28
C ILE A 147 8.62 -2.20 26.62
N SER A 148 9.71 -1.42 26.61
CA SER A 148 10.09 -0.59 27.74
C SER A 148 9.08 0.54 27.89
N GLY A 149 8.33 0.58 28.98
CA GLY A 149 7.46 1.71 29.33
C GLY A 149 5.98 1.44 29.50
N LEU A 150 5.46 0.25 29.13
CA LEU A 150 4.07 -0.14 29.41
C LEU A 150 3.87 -0.81 30.77
N GLY A 151 4.82 -0.67 31.70
CA GLY A 151 4.61 -0.91 33.13
C GLY A 151 4.46 -2.39 33.56
N ARG A 152 4.81 -3.35 32.72
CA ARG A 152 4.84 -4.78 33.10
C ARG A 152 6.25 -5.32 33.05
N GLU A 153 7.01 -4.98 34.07
CA GLU A 153 8.27 -5.67 34.38
C GLU A 153 7.91 -7.10 34.84
N GLY A 154 8.32 -8.10 34.07
CA GLY A 154 8.27 -9.49 34.53
C GLY A 154 7.45 -10.48 33.68
N GLU A 155 6.88 -10.12 32.53
CA GLU A 155 6.30 -11.11 31.63
C GLU A 155 7.36 -11.69 30.69
N GLU A 156 7.41 -13.02 30.64
CA GLU A 156 8.38 -13.79 29.86
C GLU A 156 8.49 -13.27 28.42
N GLU A 157 9.72 -13.05 27.97
CA GLU A 157 10.06 -12.72 26.58
C GLU A 157 9.32 -13.69 25.65
N GLY A 158 8.49 -13.13 24.75
CA GLY A 158 7.81 -13.88 23.69
C GLY A 158 6.34 -14.20 23.91
N ARG A 159 5.72 -13.87 25.05
CA ARG A 159 4.28 -14.16 25.30
C ARG A 159 3.32 -13.02 25.04
N ASN A 160 3.78 -11.80 24.76
CA ASN A 160 2.93 -10.62 24.64
C ASN A 160 2.61 -10.23 23.20
N ASN A 161 2.08 -11.19 22.44
CA ASN A 161 1.65 -10.97 21.07
C ASN A 161 0.12 -10.99 20.91
N HIS A 162 -0.61 -10.89 22.00
CA HIS A 162 -2.07 -11.02 22.01
C HIS A 162 -2.76 -9.96 21.11
N TRP A 163 -2.19 -8.75 20.98
CA TRP A 163 -2.74 -7.70 20.14
C TRP A 163 -2.78 -8.09 18.66
N HIS A 164 -1.79 -8.78 18.14
CA HIS A 164 -1.80 -9.29 16.77
C HIS A 164 -2.85 -10.40 16.57
N GLU A 165 -2.96 -11.32 17.52
CA GLU A 165 -3.95 -12.39 17.49
C GLU A 165 -5.39 -11.83 17.49
N PHE A 166 -5.64 -10.79 18.27
CA PHE A 166 -6.98 -10.21 18.40
C PHE A 166 -7.28 -9.10 17.40
N LEU A 167 -6.30 -8.64 16.62
CA LEU A 167 -6.47 -7.54 15.68
C LEU A 167 -7.61 -7.79 14.67
N ALA A 168 -7.62 -8.96 14.04
CA ALA A 168 -8.66 -9.32 13.07
C ALA A 168 -10.07 -9.36 13.70
N ARG A 169 -10.18 -9.83 14.94
CA ARG A 169 -11.45 -9.84 15.68
C ARG A 169 -11.90 -8.40 15.98
N TRP A 170 -10.99 -7.56 16.44
CA TRP A 170 -11.29 -6.16 16.71
C TRP A 170 -11.76 -5.43 15.44
N GLN A 171 -11.08 -5.64 14.32
CA GLN A 171 -11.46 -5.06 13.01
C GLN A 171 -12.82 -5.56 12.52
N ALA A 172 -13.18 -6.81 12.80
CA ALA A 172 -14.48 -7.37 12.41
C ALA A 172 -15.66 -6.80 13.24
N THR A 173 -15.40 -6.34 14.46
CA THR A 173 -16.44 -5.89 15.40
C THR A 173 -16.54 -4.38 15.54
N THR A 174 -15.50 -3.64 15.14
CA THR A 174 -15.40 -2.21 15.43
C THR A 174 -15.02 -1.41 14.19
N SER A 175 -15.89 -0.46 13.82
CA SER A 175 -15.55 0.55 12.81
C SER A 175 -14.46 1.47 13.37
N GLY A 176 -13.37 1.64 12.60
CA GLY A 176 -12.23 2.44 13.03
C GLY A 176 -11.27 1.71 13.98
N ALA A 177 -11.32 0.38 14.04
CA ALA A 177 -10.31 -0.43 14.69
C ALA A 177 -8.91 -0.12 14.13
N GLY A 178 -7.87 -0.37 14.94
CA GLY A 178 -6.48 -0.17 14.53
C GLY A 178 -6.09 -1.02 13.33
N THR A 179 -5.05 -0.57 12.66
CA THR A 179 -4.40 -1.26 11.53
C THR A 179 -2.94 -1.51 11.88
N CYS A 180 -2.22 -2.31 11.10
CA CYS A 180 -0.78 -2.50 11.28
C CYS A 180 -0.04 -1.15 11.38
N THR A 181 -0.37 -0.20 10.50
CA THR A 181 0.26 1.13 10.47
C THR A 181 -0.19 2.06 11.58
N SER A 182 -1.23 1.71 12.35
CA SER A 182 -1.61 2.48 13.54
C SER A 182 -0.58 2.35 14.68
N CYS A 183 0.07 1.20 14.76
CA CYS A 183 1.13 0.94 15.73
C CYS A 183 2.53 1.01 15.09
N HIS A 184 2.67 0.55 13.84
CA HIS A 184 3.92 0.50 13.09
C HIS A 184 3.89 1.49 11.91
N PRO A 185 3.99 2.81 12.15
CA PRO A 185 3.96 3.80 11.08
C PRO A 185 5.23 3.70 10.21
N GLY A 186 5.01 3.65 8.87
CA GLY A 186 6.09 3.36 7.92
C GLY A 186 7.23 4.37 7.90
N HIS A 187 6.92 5.65 8.13
CA HIS A 187 7.84 6.77 7.90
C HIS A 187 8.06 7.68 9.12
N LEU A 188 7.62 7.28 10.30
CA LEU A 188 7.96 7.98 11.55
C LEU A 188 9.30 7.48 12.11
N THR A 189 10.05 8.37 12.70
CA THR A 189 11.42 8.13 13.17
C THR A 189 11.52 7.98 14.69
N ASP A 190 10.41 7.78 15.36
CA ASP A 190 10.29 7.70 16.82
C ASP A 190 10.41 6.27 17.37
N GLY A 191 10.48 5.27 16.48
CA GLY A 191 10.70 3.88 16.81
C GLY A 191 12.06 3.34 16.39
N THR A 192 12.40 2.14 16.85
CA THR A 192 13.63 1.43 16.50
C THR A 192 13.32 -0.02 16.09
N ALA A 193 14.28 -0.71 15.48
CA ALA A 193 14.13 -2.12 15.13
C ALA A 193 13.83 -3.00 16.38
N GLN A 194 14.38 -2.67 17.55
CA GLN A 194 14.14 -3.38 18.80
C GLN A 194 12.71 -3.21 19.31
N THR A 195 12.05 -2.10 18.97
CA THR A 195 10.65 -1.83 19.29
C THR A 195 9.70 -2.16 18.14
N GLY A 196 10.18 -2.81 17.08
CA GLY A 196 9.37 -3.03 15.87
C GLY A 196 8.94 -1.73 15.18
N PHE A 197 9.64 -0.63 15.42
CA PHE A 197 9.27 0.72 14.96
C PHE A 197 7.89 1.17 15.44
N GLU A 198 7.48 0.72 16.62
CA GLU A 198 6.24 1.16 17.24
C GLU A 198 6.30 2.65 17.62
N ASN A 199 5.21 3.35 17.37
CA ASN A 199 4.96 4.65 17.96
C ASN A 199 4.23 4.44 19.31
N LEU A 200 4.94 4.61 20.42
CA LEU A 200 4.42 4.33 21.75
C LEU A 200 3.14 5.11 22.08
N GLN A 201 3.04 6.37 21.67
CA GLN A 201 1.88 7.20 21.96
C GLN A 201 0.64 6.72 21.21
N SER A 202 0.77 6.37 19.93
CA SER A 202 -0.34 5.83 19.16
C SER A 202 -0.68 4.42 19.61
N THR A 203 0.30 3.59 19.93
CA THR A 203 0.12 2.21 20.41
C THR A 203 -0.67 2.18 21.72
N GLU A 204 -0.35 3.03 22.70
CA GLU A 204 -1.10 3.12 23.95
C GLU A 204 -2.58 3.47 23.70
N SER A 205 -2.85 4.43 22.83
CA SER A 205 -4.20 4.80 22.47
C SER A 205 -4.97 3.65 21.81
N MET A 206 -4.30 2.84 20.98
CA MET A 206 -4.89 1.64 20.35
C MET A 206 -5.14 0.53 21.36
N CYS A 207 -4.22 0.30 22.32
CA CYS A 207 -4.44 -0.64 23.42
C CYS A 207 -5.72 -0.31 24.20
N ASN A 208 -5.85 0.96 24.58
CA ASN A 208 -7.01 1.45 25.32
C ASN A 208 -8.31 1.36 24.49
N ALA A 209 -8.25 1.58 23.17
CA ALA A 209 -9.40 1.46 22.30
C ALA A 209 -9.84 -0.01 22.13
N CYS A 210 -8.89 -0.93 21.94
CA CYS A 210 -9.15 -2.35 21.81
C CYS A 210 -9.71 -2.93 23.12
N HIS A 211 -9.08 -2.62 24.26
CA HIS A 211 -9.51 -3.10 25.57
C HIS A 211 -10.90 -2.60 25.98
N ARG A 212 -11.30 -1.41 25.58
CA ARG A 212 -12.68 -0.94 25.78
C ARG A 212 -13.72 -1.82 25.09
N VAL A 213 -13.41 -2.28 23.88
CA VAL A 213 -14.38 -3.03 23.07
C VAL A 213 -14.34 -4.51 23.38
N LEU A 214 -13.15 -5.11 23.45
CA LEU A 214 -12.96 -6.56 23.63
C LEU A 214 -12.76 -6.96 25.10
N GLY A 215 -12.37 -6.03 25.97
CA GLY A 215 -12.17 -6.27 27.40
C GLY A 215 -13.44 -6.27 28.21
N GLU A 216 -14.42 -5.47 27.83
CA GLU A 216 -15.73 -5.38 28.51
C GLU A 216 -16.60 -6.65 28.30
N GLU A 217 -16.33 -7.46 27.27
CA GLU A 217 -17.01 -8.74 27.05
C GLU A 217 -16.65 -9.83 28.08
N ARG A 218 -15.77 -9.55 29.03
CA ARG A 218 -15.35 -10.49 30.08
C ARG A 218 -15.83 -10.13 31.49
N GLY A 219 -16.75 -9.19 31.59
CA GLY A 219 -17.42 -8.82 32.82
C GLY A 219 -18.68 -9.62 33.10
#